data_402511cb39851d09cbe09f1042a758b8
#
_entry.id   402511cb39851d09cbe09f1042a758b8
#
_cell.length_a   1.000
_cell.length_b   1.000
_cell.length_c   1.000
_cell.angle_alpha   90.00
_cell.angle_beta   90.00
_cell.angle_gamma   90.00
#
_symmetry.space_group_name_H-M   'P 1'
#
loop_
_entity.id
_entity.type
_entity.pdbx_description
1 polymer ?
#
loop_
_entity_poly.entity_id
_entity_poly.type
_entity_poly.pdbx_seq_one_letter_code
_entity_poly.pdbx_strand_id
1 'polypeptide(L)' 'MKEEIHVACPCCRNKRLFDADPDTEGIIKIKCPICRSVVAVSFHLKKIRTERIATQ' A
#
# COMPACT_ATOMS: atom_id res chain seq x y z
N MET A 1 -10.13 7.65 18.71
CA MET A 1 -10.40 7.25 17.33
C MET A 1 -9.10 7.05 16.58
N LYS A 2 -9.04 6.00 15.81
CA LYS A 2 -7.85 5.73 15.02
C LYS A 2 -7.95 6.42 13.68
N GLU A 3 -6.86 6.98 13.24
CA GLU A 3 -6.78 7.54 11.89
C GLU A 3 -6.45 6.45 10.90
N GLU A 4 -7.09 6.48 9.76
CA GLU A 4 -6.77 5.56 8.70
C GLU A 4 -5.65 6.13 7.85
N ILE A 5 -4.75 5.25 7.43
CA ILE A 5 -3.66 5.62 6.55
C ILE A 5 -4.04 5.25 5.13
N HIS A 6 -3.97 6.20 4.22
CA HIS A 6 -4.28 5.95 2.82
C HIS A 6 -2.99 5.61 2.09
N VAL A 7 -2.96 4.43 1.50
CA VAL A 7 -1.80 3.96 0.76
C VAL A 7 -2.04 4.17 -0.72
N ALA A 8 -1.11 4.87 -1.36
CA ALA A 8 -1.20 5.14 -2.78
C ALA A 8 -0.40 4.12 -3.58
N CYS A 9 -0.83 3.88 -4.82
CA CYS A 9 -0.10 3.02 -5.73
C CYS A 9 1.14 3.75 -6.26
N PRO A 10 2.33 3.16 -6.15
CA PRO A 10 3.54 3.81 -6.65
C PRO A 10 3.70 3.74 -8.17
N CYS A 11 2.88 2.96 -8.84
CA CYS A 11 3.03 2.72 -10.28
C CYS A 11 2.09 3.53 -11.15
N CYS A 12 0.98 3.97 -10.60
CA CYS A 12 -0.03 4.71 -11.34
C CYS A 12 -0.53 5.88 -10.51
N ARG A 13 -1.56 6.57 -11.03
CA ARG A 13 -2.08 7.75 -10.33
C ARG A 13 -3.15 7.43 -9.31
N ASN A 14 -3.30 6.17 -8.95
CA ASN A 14 -4.26 5.79 -7.94
C ASN A 14 -3.80 6.30 -6.57
N LYS A 15 -4.45 7.35 -6.10
CA LYS A 15 -4.07 7.98 -4.83
C LYS A 15 -4.51 7.20 -3.62
N ARG A 16 -5.40 6.24 -3.81
CA ARG A 16 -5.95 5.47 -2.71
C ARG A 16 -6.06 4.02 -3.11
N LEU A 17 -4.98 3.30 -2.93
CA LEU A 17 -4.93 1.88 -3.22
C LEU A 17 -5.74 1.10 -2.20
N PHE A 18 -5.53 1.37 -0.94
CA PHE A 18 -6.29 0.81 0.16
C PHE A 18 -6.04 1.62 1.43
N ASP A 19 -6.86 1.38 2.44
CA ASP A 19 -6.71 2.04 3.72
C ASP A 19 -6.15 1.06 4.73
N ALA A 20 -5.23 1.52 5.55
CA ALA A 20 -4.59 0.71 6.57
C ALA A 20 -4.76 1.34 7.94
N ASP A 21 -4.75 0.50 8.94
CA ASP A 21 -4.77 0.94 10.33
C ASP A 21 -3.37 1.43 10.70
N PRO A 22 -3.23 2.56 11.39
CA PRO A 22 -1.90 3.05 11.80
C PRO A 22 -1.12 2.10 12.70
N ASP A 23 -1.80 1.16 13.35
CA ASP A 23 -1.14 0.15 14.16
C ASP A 23 -0.72 -1.09 13.38
N THR A 24 -0.96 -1.10 12.09
CA THR A 24 -0.59 -2.23 11.25
C THR A 24 0.92 -2.36 11.15
N GLU A 25 1.41 -3.57 11.32
CA GLU A 25 2.81 -3.89 11.13
C GLU A 25 2.95 -5.11 10.22
N GLY A 26 4.07 -5.17 9.52
CA GLY A 26 4.36 -6.28 8.63
C GLY A 26 4.37 -5.87 7.18
N ILE A 27 4.31 -6.87 6.30
CA ILE A 27 4.36 -6.67 4.87
C ILE A 27 3.09 -7.23 4.24
N ILE A 28 2.45 -6.44 3.42
CA ILE A 28 1.24 -6.81 2.70
C ILE A 28 1.52 -6.71 1.21
N LYS A 29 1.12 -7.72 0.46
CA LYS A 29 1.19 -7.68 -0.99
C LYS A 29 -0.21 -7.49 -1.53
N ILE A 30 -0.39 -6.50 -2.36
CA ILE A 30 -1.70 -6.19 -2.92
C ILE A 30 -1.56 -5.85 -4.40
N LYS A 31 -2.56 -6.22 -5.17
CA LYS A 31 -2.59 -5.93 -6.59
C LYS A 31 -3.46 -4.71 -6.86
N CYS A 32 -2.88 -3.73 -7.54
CA CYS A 32 -3.62 -2.53 -7.90
C CYS A 32 -4.65 -2.86 -8.98
N PRO A 33 -5.91 -2.51 -8.79
CA PRO A 33 -6.95 -2.80 -9.79
C PRO A 33 -6.85 -1.92 -11.03
N ILE A 34 -6.08 -0.86 -10.98
CA ILE A 34 -5.96 0.08 -12.09
C ILE A 34 -4.81 -0.27 -13.01
N CYS A 35 -3.62 -0.39 -12.47
CA CYS A 35 -2.43 -0.69 -13.26
C CYS A 35 -2.04 -2.17 -13.23
N ARG A 36 -2.71 -2.96 -12.40
CA ARG A 36 -2.49 -4.40 -12.25
C ARG A 36 -1.10 -4.79 -11.81
N SER A 37 -0.39 -3.87 -11.21
CA SER A 37 0.91 -4.17 -10.63
C SER A 37 0.75 -4.72 -9.22
N VAL A 38 1.62 -5.66 -8.86
CA VAL A 38 1.65 -6.16 -7.49
C VAL A 38 2.56 -5.27 -6.68
N VAL A 39 2.03 -4.74 -5.58
CA VAL A 39 2.73 -3.80 -4.73
C VAL A 39 2.92 -4.41 -3.36
N ALA A 40 4.14 -4.38 -2.87
CA ALA A 40 4.42 -4.74 -1.48
C ALA A 40 4.37 -3.49 -0.63
N VAL A 41 3.62 -3.54 0.43
CA VAL A 41 3.48 -2.43 1.36
C VAL A 41 4.03 -2.88 2.70
N SER A 42 5.08 -2.21 3.15
CA SER A 42 5.71 -2.51 4.43
C SER A 42 5.26 -1.49 5.46
N PHE A 43 4.87 -1.99 6.62
CA PHE A 43 4.48 -1.14 7.75
C PHE A 43 5.46 -1.39 8.87
N HIS A 44 6.13 -0.34 9.31
CA HIS A 44 7.09 -0.44 10.39
C HIS A 44 7.17 0.87 11.17
N LEU A 45 6.93 0.82 12.46
CA LEU A 45 6.99 1.99 13.34
C LEU A 45 6.19 3.17 12.79
N LYS A 46 4.97 2.89 12.35
CA LYS A 46 4.05 3.89 11.78
C LYS A 46 4.54 4.50 10.47
N LYS A 47 5.55 3.89 9.87
CA LYS A 47 6.02 4.29 8.54
C LYS A 47 5.51 3.31 7.50
N ILE A 48 5.23 3.82 6.33
CA ILE A 48 4.73 3.02 5.23
C ILE A 48 5.69 3.11 4.07
N ARG A 49 6.02 1.95 3.52
CA ARG A 49 6.88 1.87 2.35
C ARG A 49 6.19 1.06 1.29
N THR A 50 6.12 1.59 0.09
CA THR A 50 5.51 0.87 -1.02
C THR A 50 6.56 0.56 -2.06
N GLU A 51 6.45 -0.62 -2.68
CA GLU A 51 7.38 -1.06 -3.68
C GLU A 51 6.67 -1.93 -4.70
N ARG A 52 6.92 -1.68 -5.96
CA ARG A 52 6.38 -2.52 -7.02
C ARG A 52 7.19 -3.80 -7.11
N ILE A 53 6.49 -4.94 -7.05
CA ILE A 53 7.14 -6.24 -7.15
C ILE A 53 7.04 -6.79 -8.58
N ALA A 54 5.84 -6.77 -9.13
CA ALA A 54 5.60 -7.38 -10.43
C ALA A 54 4.47 -6.68 -11.16
N THR A 55 4.43 -6.85 -12.45
CA THR A 55 3.35 -6.36 -13.30
C THR A 55 2.80 -7.53 -14.10
N GLN A 56 1.49 -7.57 -14.20
CA GLN A 56 0.83 -8.56 -15.04
C GLN A 56 0.30 -7.93 -16.32
#